data_cd12f5a56857214dc4bdc6f19d5471cb
#
_entry.id   cd12f5a56857214dc4bdc6f19d5471cb
#
_cell.length_a   1.000
_cell.length_b   1.000
_cell.length_c   1.000
_cell.angle_alpha   90.00
_cell.angle_beta   90.00
_cell.angle_gamma   90.00
#
_symmetry.space_group_name_H-M   'P 1'
#
loop_
_entity.id
_entity.type
_entity.pdbx_description
1 polymer ?
#
loop_
_entity_poly.entity_id
_entity_poly.type
_entity_poly.pdbx_seq_one_letter_code
_entity_poly.pdbx_strand_id
1 'polypeptide(L)'
;ANIIMSGDDVKILHLWRQKIGEVGQDDLSDVLPVQMGLFTEPFNRYWYEKQTGHKITNINETRIAMDYPFMSCTLDGLTYKGRAVWDAKHTGAFSKTEEVLQRYKPQMFHNMICCGLDAAVISVFYGNHKWEEIDIDWDQDYADHLIAAETEFWNCVQKKIMPVIVTPKYDGPVERKVDMTGNNAWASAASDFTKTQKAAKDHEASKKVLKDLIEPDVK
;
A
#
# COMPACT_ATOMS: atom_id res chain seq x y z
N ALA A 1 3.43 5.27 -9.14
CA ALA A 1 3.19 5.81 -7.79
C ALA A 1 3.83 4.96 -6.69
N ASN A 2 3.22 3.85 -6.25
CA ASN A 2 3.65 3.10 -5.06
C ASN A 2 5.13 2.69 -5.06
N ILE A 3 5.68 2.21 -6.17
CA ILE A 3 7.09 1.82 -6.29
C ILE A 3 8.01 3.04 -6.22
N ILE A 4 7.69 4.12 -6.92
CA ILE A 4 8.49 5.35 -6.95
C ILE A 4 8.58 5.95 -5.54
N MET A 5 7.49 5.93 -4.79
CA MET A 5 7.41 6.48 -3.43
C MET A 5 7.83 5.49 -2.33
N SER A 6 8.24 4.25 -2.70
CA SER A 6 8.53 3.20 -1.69
C SER A 6 9.85 3.40 -0.94
N GLY A 7 10.79 4.17 -1.49
CA GLY A 7 12.16 4.24 -0.99
C GLY A 7 12.99 2.97 -1.21
N ASP A 8 12.49 2.03 -2.04
CA ASP A 8 13.15 0.79 -2.36
C ASP A 8 13.88 0.92 -3.72
N ASP A 9 15.15 1.20 -3.63
CA ASP A 9 16.02 1.46 -4.76
C ASP A 9 16.03 0.31 -5.77
N VAL A 10 15.96 -0.92 -5.28
CA VAL A 10 15.97 -2.12 -6.14
C VAL A 10 14.69 -2.19 -6.98
N LYS A 11 13.54 -1.91 -6.35
CA LYS A 11 12.25 -1.89 -7.07
C LYS A 11 12.14 -0.73 -8.04
N ILE A 12 12.65 0.45 -7.67
CA ILE A 12 12.66 1.63 -8.55
C ILE A 12 13.51 1.36 -9.79
N LEU A 13 14.71 0.78 -9.61
CA LEU A 13 15.58 0.42 -10.72
C LEU A 13 14.96 -0.65 -11.61
N HIS A 14 14.32 -1.67 -11.02
CA HIS A 14 13.63 -2.71 -11.78
C HIS A 14 12.48 -2.11 -12.63
N LEU A 15 11.64 -1.25 -12.03
CA LEU A 15 10.59 -0.53 -12.75
C LEU A 15 11.14 0.32 -13.89
N TRP A 16 12.25 1.03 -13.67
CA TRP A 16 12.90 1.80 -14.72
C TRP A 16 13.34 0.93 -15.89
N ARG A 17 13.98 -0.22 -15.62
CA ARG A 17 14.39 -1.20 -16.66
C ARG A 17 13.19 -1.74 -17.44
N GLN A 18 12.08 -2.00 -16.78
CA GLN A 18 10.82 -2.37 -17.44
C GLN A 18 10.32 -1.25 -18.37
N LYS A 19 10.34 0.00 -17.90
CA LYS A 19 9.84 1.15 -18.66
C LYS A 19 10.69 1.49 -19.90
N ILE A 20 12.00 1.26 -19.84
CA ILE A 20 12.89 1.44 -21.02
C ILE A 20 12.92 0.21 -21.94
N GLY A 21 12.23 -0.88 -21.59
CA GLY A 21 12.16 -2.11 -22.37
C GLY A 21 13.37 -3.04 -22.23
N GLU A 22 14.22 -2.84 -21.22
CA GLU A 22 15.40 -3.68 -20.96
C GLU A 22 15.00 -5.03 -20.33
N VAL A 23 13.96 -5.05 -19.54
CA VAL A 23 13.37 -6.26 -18.97
C VAL A 23 11.87 -6.31 -19.24
N GLY A 24 11.33 -7.53 -19.33
CA GLY A 24 9.88 -7.73 -19.52
C GLY A 24 9.05 -7.34 -18.28
N GLN A 25 7.75 -7.30 -18.45
CA GLN A 25 6.82 -7.18 -17.33
C GLN A 25 6.86 -8.46 -16.47
N ASP A 26 6.72 -8.30 -15.16
CA ASP A 26 6.66 -9.46 -14.27
C ASP A 26 5.36 -10.25 -14.51
N ASP A 27 5.47 -11.57 -14.61
CA ASP A 27 4.31 -12.44 -14.65
C ASP A 27 3.79 -12.64 -13.22
N LEU A 28 2.59 -12.12 -12.97
CA LEU A 28 1.92 -12.18 -11.67
C LEU A 28 0.75 -13.19 -11.67
N SER A 29 0.63 -14.02 -12.71
CA SER A 29 -0.47 -14.99 -12.84
C SER A 29 -0.49 -16.03 -11.73
N ASP A 30 0.68 -16.42 -11.21
CA ASP A 30 0.82 -17.39 -10.13
C ASP A 30 1.04 -16.75 -8.74
N VAL A 31 0.88 -15.42 -8.63
CA VAL A 31 1.03 -14.71 -7.35
C VAL A 31 -0.33 -14.62 -6.65
N LEU A 32 -0.60 -15.56 -5.73
CA LEU A 32 -1.90 -15.69 -5.06
C LEU A 32 -2.47 -14.38 -4.49
N PRO A 33 -1.72 -13.50 -3.79
CA PRO A 33 -2.26 -12.23 -3.32
C PRO A 33 -2.78 -11.31 -4.42
N VAL A 34 -2.12 -11.31 -5.59
CA VAL A 34 -2.54 -10.54 -6.75
C VAL A 34 -3.82 -11.12 -7.35
N GLN A 35 -3.86 -12.45 -7.53
CA GLN A 35 -5.03 -13.14 -8.05
C GLN A 35 -6.24 -13.00 -7.12
N MET A 36 -6.03 -13.07 -5.81
CA MET A 36 -7.08 -12.82 -4.83
C MET A 36 -7.61 -11.39 -4.91
N GLY A 37 -6.75 -10.40 -5.11
CA GLY A 37 -7.16 -9.01 -5.33
C GLY A 37 -8.07 -8.88 -6.54
N LEU A 38 -7.63 -9.37 -7.70
CA LEU A 38 -8.39 -9.33 -8.95
C LEU A 38 -9.74 -10.07 -8.84
N PHE A 39 -9.73 -11.25 -8.23
CA PHE A 39 -10.95 -12.06 -8.09
C PHE A 39 -11.96 -11.42 -7.14
N THR A 40 -11.50 -10.81 -6.07
CA THR A 40 -12.38 -10.22 -5.05
C THR A 40 -12.81 -8.78 -5.34
N GLU A 41 -12.21 -8.08 -6.29
CA GLU A 41 -12.57 -6.71 -6.67
C GLU A 41 -14.06 -6.54 -7.02
N PRO A 42 -14.68 -7.37 -7.91
CA PRO A 42 -16.11 -7.26 -8.20
C PRO A 42 -16.98 -7.51 -6.97
N PHE A 43 -16.58 -8.43 -6.09
CA PHE A 43 -17.29 -8.70 -4.85
C PHE A 43 -17.12 -7.55 -3.85
N ASN A 44 -15.93 -6.95 -3.76
CA ASN A 44 -15.67 -5.78 -2.92
C ASN A 44 -16.56 -4.60 -3.35
N ARG A 45 -16.68 -4.35 -4.66
CA ARG A 45 -17.59 -3.34 -5.21
C ARG A 45 -19.05 -3.60 -4.83
N TYR A 46 -19.54 -4.82 -5.04
CA TYR A 46 -20.89 -5.21 -4.62
C TYR A 46 -21.09 -4.98 -3.11
N TRP A 47 -20.12 -5.36 -2.29
CA TRP A 47 -20.18 -5.23 -0.85
C TRP A 47 -20.22 -3.75 -0.42
N TYR A 48 -19.33 -2.94 -0.98
CA TYR A 48 -19.28 -1.49 -0.76
C TYR A 48 -20.63 -0.84 -1.08
N GLU A 49 -21.17 -1.07 -2.28
CA GLU A 49 -22.46 -0.53 -2.68
C GLU A 49 -23.60 -0.95 -1.74
N LYS A 50 -23.56 -2.20 -1.28
CA LYS A 50 -24.55 -2.75 -0.35
C LYS A 50 -24.46 -2.09 1.04
N GLN A 51 -23.26 -1.86 1.55
CA GLN A 51 -23.05 -1.32 2.89
C GLN A 51 -23.30 0.19 2.94
N THR A 52 -22.87 0.92 1.92
CA THR A 52 -22.89 2.39 1.92
C THR A 52 -24.10 2.99 1.16
N GLY A 53 -24.71 2.24 0.25
CA GLY A 53 -25.70 2.76 -0.70
C GLY A 53 -25.11 3.59 -1.84
N HIS A 54 -23.80 3.86 -1.84
CA HIS A 54 -23.14 4.59 -2.90
C HIS A 54 -22.83 3.70 -4.09
N LYS A 55 -23.17 4.15 -5.30
CA LYS A 55 -22.89 3.42 -6.52
C LYS A 55 -21.51 3.70 -7.06
N ILE A 56 -20.85 2.65 -7.56
CA ILE A 56 -19.57 2.76 -8.25
C ILE A 56 -19.84 2.86 -9.74
N THR A 57 -19.20 3.87 -10.35
CA THR A 57 -19.28 4.19 -11.78
C THR A 57 -17.90 4.22 -12.42
N ASN A 58 -17.81 4.39 -13.73
CA ASN A 58 -16.54 4.54 -14.47
C ASN A 58 -15.54 3.39 -14.21
N ILE A 59 -16.07 2.16 -14.12
CA ILE A 59 -15.30 0.94 -13.84
C ILE A 59 -14.40 0.63 -15.03
N ASN A 60 -13.12 0.32 -14.75
CA ASN A 60 -12.08 0.01 -15.75
C ASN A 60 -11.84 1.16 -16.75
N GLU A 61 -12.21 2.38 -16.39
CA GLU A 61 -11.98 3.53 -17.24
C GLU A 61 -10.54 4.02 -17.10
N THR A 62 -9.86 4.23 -18.23
CA THR A 62 -8.52 4.82 -18.24
C THR A 62 -8.63 6.34 -18.17
N ARG A 63 -7.88 6.94 -17.26
CA ARG A 63 -7.73 8.39 -17.10
C ARG A 63 -6.28 8.81 -17.30
N ILE A 64 -6.10 10.01 -17.88
CA ILE A 64 -4.80 10.63 -18.11
C ILE A 64 -4.85 12.03 -17.49
N ALA A 65 -3.83 12.35 -16.69
CA ALA A 65 -3.74 13.66 -16.08
C ALA A 65 -3.60 14.77 -17.14
N MET A 66 -4.41 15.83 -17.03
CA MET A 66 -4.44 16.91 -18.01
C MET A 66 -3.08 17.61 -18.11
N ASP A 67 -2.47 17.95 -16.97
CA ASP A 67 -1.22 18.69 -16.89
C ASP A 67 0.02 17.79 -16.96
N TYR A 68 -0.16 16.48 -16.78
CA TYR A 68 0.92 15.50 -16.74
C TYR A 68 0.58 14.28 -17.62
N PRO A 69 0.66 14.37 -18.97
CA PRO A 69 0.19 13.33 -19.89
C PRO A 69 0.89 11.97 -19.76
N PHE A 70 2.02 11.91 -19.06
CA PHE A 70 2.72 10.66 -18.73
C PHE A 70 2.10 9.92 -17.54
N MET A 71 1.27 10.60 -16.74
CA MET A 71 0.53 10.00 -15.63
C MET A 71 -0.82 9.48 -16.14
N SER A 72 -1.02 8.18 -16.00
CA SER A 72 -2.27 7.53 -16.39
C SER A 72 -2.62 6.42 -15.41
N CYS A 73 -3.90 6.22 -15.19
CA CYS A 73 -4.42 5.13 -14.36
C CYS A 73 -5.59 4.42 -15.03
N THR A 74 -5.84 3.19 -14.63
CA THR A 74 -7.10 2.49 -14.86
C THR A 74 -7.82 2.42 -13.51
N LEU A 75 -9.04 2.92 -13.47
CA LEU A 75 -9.83 3.02 -12.25
C LEU A 75 -10.53 1.70 -11.93
N ASP A 76 -10.55 1.32 -10.66
CA ASP A 76 -11.52 0.33 -10.15
C ASP A 76 -12.93 0.96 -10.15
N GLY A 77 -13.02 2.26 -9.99
CA GLY A 77 -14.24 3.04 -10.16
C GLY A 77 -14.19 4.46 -9.57
N LEU A 78 -15.34 5.13 -9.65
CA LEU A 78 -15.62 6.39 -8.96
C LEU A 78 -16.84 6.22 -8.05
N THR A 79 -16.83 6.84 -6.88
CA THR A 79 -17.94 6.88 -5.92
C THR A 79 -18.48 8.30 -5.71
N TYR A 80 -19.47 8.47 -4.83
CA TYR A 80 -20.09 9.75 -4.53
C TYR A 80 -20.57 10.52 -5.78
N LYS A 81 -21.18 9.80 -6.74
CA LYS A 81 -21.62 10.35 -8.04
C LYS A 81 -20.46 10.90 -8.88
N GLY A 82 -19.34 10.21 -8.86
CA GLY A 82 -18.16 10.57 -9.65
C GLY A 82 -17.25 11.64 -9.02
N ARG A 83 -17.42 11.94 -7.72
CA ARG A 83 -16.63 12.99 -7.04
C ARG A 83 -15.44 12.45 -6.24
N ALA A 84 -15.31 11.15 -6.08
CA ALA A 84 -14.16 10.54 -5.42
C ALA A 84 -13.69 9.30 -6.19
N VAL A 85 -12.39 9.10 -6.24
CA VAL A 85 -11.78 7.85 -6.72
C VAL A 85 -12.16 6.73 -5.76
N TRP A 86 -12.56 5.59 -6.29
CA TRP A 86 -12.80 4.38 -5.50
C TRP A 86 -11.84 3.28 -5.94
N ASP A 87 -11.26 2.58 -4.97
CA ASP A 87 -10.27 1.54 -5.23
C ASP A 87 -10.48 0.36 -4.27
N ALA A 88 -10.49 -0.85 -4.80
CA ALA A 88 -10.70 -2.08 -4.05
C ALA A 88 -9.38 -2.71 -3.62
N LYS A 89 -9.28 -3.08 -2.35
CA LYS A 89 -8.11 -3.80 -1.83
C LYS A 89 -8.50 -5.04 -1.04
N HIS A 90 -7.68 -6.08 -1.19
CA HIS A 90 -7.74 -7.27 -0.36
C HIS A 90 -6.37 -7.48 0.30
N THR A 91 -6.34 -7.54 1.60
CA THR A 91 -5.10 -7.65 2.38
C THR A 91 -5.17 -8.78 3.41
N GLY A 92 -4.06 -9.07 4.07
CA GLY A 92 -4.00 -10.09 5.12
C GLY A 92 -4.92 -9.75 6.30
N ALA A 93 -5.44 -10.79 6.94
CA ALA A 93 -6.41 -10.67 8.04
C ALA A 93 -5.94 -9.80 9.22
N PHE A 94 -4.64 -9.70 9.42
CA PHE A 94 -4.02 -8.99 10.55
C PHE A 94 -3.31 -7.70 10.13
N SER A 95 -3.46 -7.25 8.88
CA SER A 95 -2.94 -5.96 8.43
C SER A 95 -3.61 -4.84 9.20
N LYS A 96 -2.84 -3.79 9.51
CA LYS A 96 -3.38 -2.60 10.17
C LYS A 96 -3.84 -1.58 9.14
N THR A 97 -4.85 -0.81 9.49
CA THR A 97 -5.42 0.22 8.62
C THR A 97 -4.37 1.26 8.20
N GLU A 98 -3.50 1.67 9.15
CA GLU A 98 -2.43 2.63 8.90
C GLU A 98 -1.40 2.09 7.90
N GLU A 99 -1.06 0.80 7.97
CA GLU A 99 -0.14 0.15 7.03
C GLU A 99 -0.74 0.06 5.62
N VAL A 100 -2.05 -0.21 5.53
CA VAL A 100 -2.79 -0.22 4.26
C VAL A 100 -2.80 1.19 3.66
N LEU A 101 -3.17 2.19 4.46
CA LEU A 101 -3.20 3.59 4.04
C LEU A 101 -1.82 4.05 3.55
N GLN A 102 -0.77 3.82 4.31
CA GLN A 102 0.59 4.20 3.94
C GLN A 102 1.03 3.53 2.63
N ARG A 103 0.70 2.25 2.44
CA ARG A 103 1.06 1.49 1.22
C ARG A 103 0.39 2.01 -0.03
N TYR A 104 -0.88 2.40 0.06
CA TYR A 104 -1.69 2.75 -1.10
C TYR A 104 -1.91 4.25 -1.30
N LYS A 105 -1.52 5.09 -0.33
CA LYS A 105 -1.60 6.56 -0.44
C LYS A 105 -1.00 7.08 -1.76
N PRO A 106 0.19 6.63 -2.22
CA PRO A 106 0.74 7.12 -3.48
C PRO A 106 -0.15 6.79 -4.68
N GLN A 107 -0.72 5.59 -4.75
CA GLN A 107 -1.64 5.19 -5.82
C GLN A 107 -2.91 6.05 -5.82
N MET A 108 -3.49 6.30 -4.63
CA MET A 108 -4.70 7.09 -4.52
C MET A 108 -4.48 8.53 -4.99
N PHE A 109 -3.38 9.16 -4.58
CA PHE A 109 -3.03 10.49 -5.04
C PHE A 109 -2.76 10.54 -6.54
N HIS A 110 -2.04 9.55 -7.09
CA HIS A 110 -1.86 9.43 -8.53
C HIS A 110 -3.21 9.35 -9.27
N ASN A 111 -4.13 8.52 -8.80
CA ASN A 111 -5.45 8.35 -9.40
C ASN A 111 -6.29 9.65 -9.28
N MET A 112 -6.24 10.34 -8.13
CA MET A 112 -6.89 11.65 -7.96
C MET A 112 -6.36 12.68 -8.95
N ILE A 113 -5.04 12.77 -9.14
CA ILE A 113 -4.39 13.64 -10.11
C ILE A 113 -4.85 13.31 -11.54
N CYS A 114 -4.86 12.04 -11.92
CA CYS A 114 -5.33 11.60 -13.23
C CYS A 114 -6.80 11.94 -13.50
N CYS A 115 -7.61 12.03 -12.45
CA CYS A 115 -9.04 12.33 -12.54
C CYS A 115 -9.38 13.81 -12.34
N GLY A 116 -8.44 14.63 -11.84
CA GLY A 116 -8.74 15.99 -11.39
C GLY A 116 -9.71 16.03 -10.22
N LEU A 117 -9.56 15.10 -9.27
CA LEU A 117 -10.38 14.94 -8.07
C LEU A 117 -9.54 15.16 -6.82
N ASP A 118 -10.20 15.52 -5.72
CA ASP A 118 -9.58 15.86 -4.43
C ASP A 118 -9.99 14.90 -3.29
N ALA A 119 -10.65 13.80 -3.61
CA ALA A 119 -11.06 12.78 -2.67
C ALA A 119 -10.90 11.37 -3.24
N ALA A 120 -10.54 10.43 -2.39
CA ALA A 120 -10.49 9.01 -2.72
C ALA A 120 -11.01 8.16 -1.57
N VAL A 121 -11.46 6.95 -1.90
CA VAL A 121 -11.94 5.94 -0.96
C VAL A 121 -11.26 4.63 -1.27
N ILE A 122 -10.64 4.02 -0.27
CA ILE A 122 -10.18 2.62 -0.36
C ILE A 122 -11.18 1.72 0.34
N SER A 123 -11.72 0.75 -0.38
CA SER A 123 -12.58 -0.31 0.17
C SER A 123 -11.75 -1.56 0.41
N VAL A 124 -11.56 -1.95 1.67
CA VAL A 124 -10.57 -2.95 2.05
C VAL A 124 -11.22 -4.18 2.67
N PHE A 125 -10.94 -5.35 2.10
CA PHE A 125 -11.14 -6.62 2.79
C PHE A 125 -9.88 -7.04 3.55
N TYR A 126 -10.02 -7.34 4.83
CA TYR A 126 -8.97 -7.91 5.69
C TYR A 126 -9.21 -9.41 5.82
N GLY A 127 -8.59 -10.19 4.96
CA GLY A 127 -8.92 -11.61 4.83
C GLY A 127 -10.41 -11.82 4.53
N ASN A 128 -11.06 -12.67 5.34
CA ASN A 128 -12.47 -13.01 5.17
C ASN A 128 -13.38 -12.55 6.34
N HIS A 129 -12.88 -11.69 7.25
CA HIS A 129 -13.59 -11.40 8.50
C HIS A 129 -13.85 -9.92 8.80
N LYS A 130 -13.15 -9.01 8.12
CA LYS A 130 -13.32 -7.56 8.32
C LYS A 130 -13.36 -6.86 6.96
N TRP A 131 -14.25 -5.88 6.86
CA TRP A 131 -14.29 -4.91 5.78
C TRP A 131 -14.21 -3.50 6.38
N GLU A 132 -13.56 -2.60 5.69
CA GLU A 132 -13.41 -1.21 6.11
C GLU A 132 -13.40 -0.28 4.90
N GLU A 133 -14.00 0.87 5.06
CA GLU A 133 -13.92 2.02 4.15
C GLU A 133 -12.93 3.02 4.73
N ILE A 134 -11.99 3.49 3.93
CA ILE A 134 -10.97 4.45 4.32
C ILE A 134 -11.05 5.64 3.38
N ASP A 135 -11.48 6.78 3.91
CA ASP A 135 -11.49 8.04 3.18
C ASP A 135 -10.09 8.65 3.14
N ILE A 136 -9.76 9.26 2.01
CA ILE A 136 -8.49 9.96 1.78
C ILE A 136 -8.83 11.33 1.22
N ASP A 137 -8.54 12.36 2.02
CA ASP A 137 -8.65 13.75 1.62
C ASP A 137 -7.38 14.20 0.88
N TRP A 138 -7.53 15.26 0.09
CA TRP A 138 -6.43 15.88 -0.63
C TRP A 138 -5.42 16.52 0.32
N ASP A 139 -4.14 16.29 0.04
CA ASP A 139 -2.98 16.86 0.71
C ASP A 139 -2.09 17.45 -0.39
N GLN A 140 -2.07 18.77 -0.51
CA GLN A 140 -1.36 19.45 -1.60
C GLN A 140 0.14 19.21 -1.54
N ASP A 141 0.73 19.25 -0.35
CA ASP A 141 2.17 19.06 -0.19
C ASP A 141 2.58 17.64 -0.60
N TYR A 142 1.75 16.65 -0.27
CA TYR A 142 1.97 15.28 -0.70
C TYR A 142 1.79 15.11 -2.22
N ALA A 143 0.78 15.74 -2.81
CA ALA A 143 0.54 15.71 -4.25
C ALA A 143 1.71 16.31 -5.03
N ASP A 144 2.20 17.47 -4.60
CA ASP A 144 3.34 18.15 -5.23
C ASP A 144 4.60 17.30 -5.16
N HIS A 145 4.82 16.65 -4.03
CA HIS A 145 5.95 15.74 -3.84
C HIS A 145 5.85 14.50 -4.75
N LEU A 146 4.67 13.88 -4.86
CA LEU A 146 4.43 12.75 -5.75
C LEU A 146 4.64 13.13 -7.22
N ILE A 147 4.08 14.28 -7.65
CA ILE A 147 4.23 14.79 -9.02
C ILE A 147 5.70 15.00 -9.35
N ALA A 148 6.47 15.61 -8.43
CA ALA A 148 7.90 15.85 -8.63
C ALA A 148 8.66 14.52 -8.79
N ALA A 149 8.40 13.54 -7.91
CA ALA A 149 9.05 12.23 -7.96
C ALA A 149 8.73 11.46 -9.25
N GLU A 150 7.46 11.45 -9.68
CA GLU A 150 7.05 10.78 -10.91
C GLU A 150 7.58 11.49 -12.16
N THR A 151 7.64 12.82 -12.15
CA THR A 151 8.22 13.62 -13.24
C THR A 151 9.72 13.32 -13.39
N GLU A 152 10.46 13.30 -12.30
CA GLU A 152 11.89 12.98 -12.32
C GLU A 152 12.12 11.55 -12.82
N PHE A 153 11.37 10.59 -12.31
CA PHE A 153 11.43 9.20 -12.76
C PHE A 153 11.14 9.09 -14.27
N TRP A 154 10.09 9.78 -14.75
CA TRP A 154 9.73 9.76 -16.16
C TRP A 154 10.80 10.40 -17.06
N ASN A 155 11.42 11.49 -16.62
CA ASN A 155 12.57 12.09 -17.31
C ASN A 155 13.73 11.11 -17.45
N CYS A 156 14.01 10.31 -16.40
CA CYS A 156 15.02 9.27 -16.44
C CYS A 156 14.67 8.15 -17.47
N VAL A 157 13.38 7.79 -17.57
CA VAL A 157 12.89 6.83 -18.57
C VAL A 157 13.08 7.37 -19.99
N GLN A 158 12.63 8.60 -20.26
CA GLN A 158 12.73 9.21 -21.60
C GLN A 158 14.18 9.38 -22.07
N LYS A 159 15.06 9.80 -21.17
CA LYS A 159 16.49 10.00 -21.46
C LYS A 159 17.30 8.71 -21.42
N LYS A 160 16.70 7.60 -20.97
CA LYS A 160 17.39 6.31 -20.68
C LYS A 160 18.58 6.48 -19.74
N ILE A 161 18.47 7.40 -18.80
CA ILE A 161 19.47 7.64 -17.76
C ILE A 161 18.97 6.94 -16.50
N MET A 162 19.84 6.16 -15.87
CA MET A 162 19.51 5.49 -14.61
C MET A 162 19.11 6.54 -13.54
N PRO A 163 17.97 6.37 -12.87
CA PRO A 163 17.55 7.31 -11.84
C PRO A 163 18.61 7.35 -10.73
N VAL A 164 19.00 8.55 -10.32
CA VAL A 164 19.75 8.75 -9.09
C VAL A 164 18.76 8.53 -7.95
N ILE A 165 18.95 7.44 -7.25
CA ILE A 165 18.01 7.00 -6.23
C ILE A 165 18.28 7.80 -4.96
N VAL A 166 17.84 9.03 -4.98
CA VAL A 166 17.62 9.84 -3.78
C VAL A 166 16.11 9.95 -3.69
N THR A 167 15.48 8.93 -3.15
CA THR A 167 14.08 9.09 -2.76
C THR A 167 14.07 10.15 -1.67
N PRO A 168 13.46 11.32 -1.91
CA PRO A 168 13.17 12.23 -0.82
C PRO A 168 12.27 11.42 0.13
N LYS A 169 12.78 11.10 1.33
CA LYS A 169 11.89 10.59 2.36
C LYS A 169 10.87 11.69 2.59
N TYR A 170 9.61 11.43 2.24
CA TYR A 170 8.53 12.23 2.76
C TYR A 170 8.52 12.01 4.27
N ASP A 171 9.18 12.90 4.97
CA ASP A 171 9.08 13.02 6.42
C ASP A 171 7.74 13.70 6.72
N GLY A 172 6.62 13.00 6.42
CA GLY A 172 5.30 13.39 6.89
C GLY A 172 5.32 13.69 8.37
N PRO A 173 4.23 14.19 8.97
CA PRO A 173 4.23 14.58 10.38
C PRO A 173 4.86 13.46 11.20
N VAL A 174 6.04 13.75 11.71
CA VAL A 174 6.91 12.79 12.39
C VAL A 174 6.11 12.22 13.53
N GLU A 175 5.81 10.92 13.50
CA GLU A 175 5.40 10.22 14.72
C GLU A 175 6.36 10.66 15.80
N ARG A 176 5.82 11.23 16.85
CA ARG A 176 6.60 11.87 17.94
C ARG A 176 7.64 10.90 18.47
N LYS A 177 8.90 11.05 18.06
CA LYS A 177 10.01 10.31 18.65
C LYS A 177 10.17 10.81 20.08
N VAL A 178 9.87 9.94 21.03
CA VAL A 178 10.09 10.22 22.44
C VAL A 178 11.50 9.76 22.80
N ASP A 179 12.34 10.70 23.21
CA ASP A 179 13.65 10.37 23.80
C ASP A 179 13.40 9.77 25.19
N MET A 180 13.70 8.49 25.34
CA MET A 180 13.56 7.74 26.58
C MET A 180 14.86 7.72 27.40
N THR A 181 15.86 8.50 27.00
CA THR A 181 17.11 8.65 27.77
C THR A 181 16.81 9.17 29.17
N GLY A 182 17.26 8.45 30.18
CA GLY A 182 17.00 8.77 31.58
C GLY A 182 15.67 8.27 32.15
N ASN A 183 14.82 7.61 31.35
CA ASN A 183 13.64 6.94 31.86
C ASN A 183 14.01 5.55 32.43
N ASN A 184 14.15 5.46 33.74
CA ASN A 184 14.58 4.24 34.41
C ASN A 184 13.58 3.07 34.25
N ALA A 185 12.28 3.37 34.20
CA ALA A 185 11.26 2.34 33.99
C ALA A 185 11.37 1.72 32.58
N TRP A 186 11.58 2.57 31.57
CA TRP A 186 11.80 2.11 30.20
C TRP A 186 13.10 1.31 30.07
N ALA A 187 14.19 1.80 30.66
CA ALA A 187 15.49 1.12 30.63
C ALA A 187 15.42 -0.27 31.30
N SER A 188 14.74 -0.39 32.44
CA SER A 188 14.49 -1.66 33.11
C SER A 188 13.69 -2.61 32.24
N ALA A 189 12.55 -2.17 31.68
CA ALA A 189 11.72 -2.98 30.82
C ALA A 189 12.45 -3.43 29.54
N ALA A 190 13.25 -2.56 28.93
CA ALA A 190 14.07 -2.87 27.75
C ALA A 190 15.16 -3.92 28.07
N SER A 191 15.77 -3.82 29.25
CA SER A 191 16.74 -4.80 29.74
C SER A 191 16.08 -6.17 29.93
N ASP A 192 14.91 -6.20 30.57
CA ASP A 192 14.19 -7.46 30.83
C ASP A 192 13.66 -8.08 29.53
N PHE A 193 13.16 -7.25 28.60
CA PHE A 193 12.79 -7.69 27.26
C PHE A 193 13.95 -8.37 26.54
N THR A 194 15.13 -7.74 26.56
CA THR A 194 16.33 -8.28 25.91
C THR A 194 16.77 -9.61 26.54
N LYS A 195 16.74 -9.70 27.86
CA LYS A 195 17.11 -10.93 28.61
C LYS A 195 16.15 -12.09 28.34
N THR A 196 14.86 -11.80 28.20
CA THR A 196 13.82 -12.83 28.07
C THR A 196 13.54 -13.21 26.61
N GLN A 197 13.99 -12.42 25.63
CA GLN A 197 13.68 -12.59 24.20
C GLN A 197 14.04 -14.00 23.68
N LYS A 198 15.23 -14.50 24.06
CA LYS A 198 15.67 -15.85 23.65
C LYS A 198 14.78 -16.93 24.26
N ALA A 199 14.51 -16.84 25.57
CA ALA A 199 13.66 -17.80 26.26
C ALA A 199 12.23 -17.81 25.70
N ALA A 200 11.68 -16.67 25.34
CA ALA A 200 10.37 -16.57 24.69
C ALA A 200 10.36 -17.25 23.30
N LYS A 201 11.40 -17.07 22.49
CA LYS A 201 11.53 -17.77 21.20
C LYS A 201 11.66 -19.29 21.37
N ASP A 202 12.48 -19.72 22.32
CA ASP A 202 12.67 -21.15 22.62
C ASP A 202 11.37 -21.78 23.14
N HIS A 203 10.59 -21.05 23.95
CA HIS A 203 9.28 -21.48 24.43
C HIS A 203 8.28 -21.67 23.27
N GLU A 204 8.16 -20.70 22.38
CA GLU A 204 7.24 -20.82 21.22
C GLU A 204 7.68 -21.91 20.24
N ALA A 205 8.98 -22.11 20.05
CA ALA A 205 9.50 -23.23 19.27
C ALA A 205 9.13 -24.58 19.89
N SER A 206 9.32 -24.74 21.22
CA SER A 206 8.96 -25.93 21.94
C SER A 206 7.46 -26.20 21.92
N LYS A 207 6.65 -25.15 22.06
CA LYS A 207 5.19 -25.24 21.97
C LYS A 207 4.73 -25.68 20.58
N LYS A 208 5.42 -25.24 19.52
CA LYS A 208 5.15 -25.71 18.15
C LYS A 208 5.46 -27.19 18.02
N VAL A 209 6.62 -27.66 18.49
CA VAL A 209 7.01 -29.08 18.46
C VAL A 209 5.99 -29.91 19.23
N LEU A 210 5.57 -29.48 20.42
CA LEU A 210 4.56 -30.20 21.21
C LEU A 210 3.22 -30.33 20.46
N LYS A 211 2.79 -29.27 19.75
CA LYS A 211 1.59 -29.33 18.92
C LYS A 211 1.73 -30.27 17.74
N ASP A 212 2.91 -30.31 17.12
CA ASP A 212 3.18 -31.19 15.96
C ASP A 212 3.28 -32.69 16.38
N LEU A 213 3.54 -32.96 17.65
CA LEU A 213 3.58 -34.33 18.22
C LEU A 213 2.21 -34.83 18.72
N ILE A 214 1.19 -33.96 18.78
CA ILE A 214 -0.15 -34.36 19.18
C ILE A 214 -0.91 -34.84 17.93
N GLU A 215 -1.45 -36.07 18.00
CA GLU A 215 -2.29 -36.59 16.92
C GLU A 215 -3.57 -35.72 16.75
N PRO A 216 -4.10 -35.56 15.53
CA PRO A 216 -5.19 -34.63 15.24
C PRO A 216 -6.52 -34.87 15.96
N ASP A 217 -6.70 -36.07 16.50
CA ASP A 217 -7.91 -36.54 17.19
C ASP A 217 -7.83 -36.45 18.73
N VAL A 218 -6.70 -35.99 19.27
CA VAL A 218 -6.52 -35.76 20.71
C VAL A 218 -6.97 -34.33 21.06
N LYS A 219 -7.99 -34.19 21.93
CA LYS A 219 -8.49 -32.94 22.47
C LYS A 219 -7.82 -32.55 23.77
#